data_407da93609553811c79404cc6ebb6475
#
_entry.id   407da93609553811c79404cc6ebb6475
#
_cell.length_a   1.000
_cell.length_b   1.000
_cell.length_c   1.000
_cell.angle_alpha   90.00
_cell.angle_beta   90.00
_cell.angle_gamma   90.00
#
_symmetry.space_group_name_H-M   'P 1'
#
loop_
_entity.id
_entity.type
_entity.pdbx_description
1 polymer ?
#
loop_
_entity_poly.entity_id
_entity_poly.type
_entity_poly.pdbx_seq_one_letter_code
_entity_poly.pdbx_strand_id
1 'polypeptide(L)'
;MRKMIFVAASALAMAIPGAAIAQDTANEDYTAAETATAPDGTSAFGFEPYVAVMGGHAMFDRHTEGAGIPLKANGGKYSGTMVEGIVGANIPLGPVFVGVEGSAAKGIAGDIDWQYGVAGRAGFRAGDSGLVYGKYGREWVNFDDPTPGDSDYSDDVYGLGVEVGPKDIGLGGITGNSGVRLRLEANTHDFKSIRPMGGVVMHF
;
A
#
# COMPACT_ATOMS: atom_id res chain seq x y z
N MET A 1 10.66 7.34 33.53
CA MET A 1 11.55 6.43 32.78
C MET A 1 10.72 5.73 31.75
N ARG A 2 10.68 6.26 30.53
CA ARG A 2 9.93 5.67 29.40
C ARG A 2 10.63 4.39 28.96
N LYS A 3 9.97 3.26 29.14
CA LYS A 3 10.42 2.01 28.52
C LYS A 3 10.08 2.09 27.03
N MET A 4 11.07 2.44 26.22
CA MET A 4 10.99 2.22 24.78
C MET A 4 10.92 0.72 24.55
N ILE A 5 9.74 0.23 24.23
CA ILE A 5 9.61 -1.09 23.63
C ILE A 5 9.96 -0.88 22.15
N PHE A 6 11.20 -1.15 21.81
CA PHE A 6 11.59 -1.38 20.43
C PHE A 6 10.89 -2.67 20.00
N VAL A 7 9.71 -2.55 19.43
CA VAL A 7 9.23 -3.59 18.52
C VAL A 7 10.13 -3.48 17.30
N ALA A 8 11.18 -4.29 17.29
CA ALA A 8 11.92 -4.53 16.07
C ALA A 8 10.89 -5.03 15.06
N ALA A 9 10.52 -4.17 14.12
CA ALA A 9 9.94 -4.61 12.86
C ALA A 9 11.00 -5.53 12.24
N SER A 10 10.94 -6.80 12.58
CA SER A 10 11.64 -7.83 11.86
C SER A 10 11.11 -7.71 10.43
N ALA A 11 11.89 -7.04 9.58
CA ALA A 11 11.74 -7.19 8.16
C ALA A 11 11.78 -8.71 7.95
N LEU A 12 10.60 -9.28 7.73
CA LEU A 12 10.50 -10.64 7.26
C LEU A 12 11.08 -10.60 5.86
N ALA A 13 12.41 -10.71 5.80
CA ALA A 13 13.08 -11.11 4.59
C ALA A 13 12.53 -12.51 4.32
N MET A 14 11.40 -12.56 3.61
CA MET A 14 11.03 -13.77 2.92
C MET A 14 12.17 -14.03 1.95
N ALA A 15 13.10 -14.87 2.38
CA ALA A 15 13.97 -15.57 1.47
C ALA A 15 13.00 -16.30 0.52
N ILE A 16 12.76 -15.71 -0.62
CA ILE A 16 12.16 -16.40 -1.76
C ILE A 16 13.17 -17.50 -2.02
N PRO A 17 12.82 -18.79 -1.80
CA PRO A 17 13.66 -19.85 -2.31
C PRO A 17 13.68 -19.60 -3.80
N GLY A 18 14.82 -19.16 -4.32
CA GLY A 18 15.04 -19.12 -5.75
C GLY A 18 14.68 -20.51 -6.24
N ALA A 19 13.61 -20.61 -7.01
CA ALA A 19 13.38 -21.78 -7.81
C ALA A 19 14.58 -21.88 -8.74
N ALA A 20 15.59 -22.63 -8.32
CA ALA A 20 16.58 -23.18 -9.20
C ALA A 20 15.79 -24.07 -10.14
N ILE A 21 15.36 -23.51 -11.26
CA ILE A 21 14.91 -24.29 -12.38
C ILE A 21 16.15 -25.02 -12.84
N ALA A 22 16.22 -26.31 -12.51
CA ALA A 22 17.19 -27.20 -13.08
C ALA A 22 17.05 -27.08 -14.59
N GLN A 23 18.09 -26.56 -15.23
CA GLN A 23 18.27 -26.68 -16.67
C GLN A 23 18.46 -28.17 -16.97
N ASP A 24 17.37 -28.82 -17.25
CA ASP A 24 17.44 -30.11 -17.91
C ASP A 24 17.61 -29.83 -19.41
N THR A 25 18.79 -30.13 -19.91
CA THR A 25 19.14 -30.04 -21.33
C THR A 25 18.48 -31.20 -22.07
N ALA A 26 17.22 -31.07 -22.40
CA ALA A 26 16.56 -31.87 -23.40
C ALA A 26 16.08 -30.93 -24.52
N ASN A 27 16.71 -31.08 -25.65
CA ASN A 27 16.37 -30.47 -26.91
C ASN A 27 14.95 -30.94 -27.31
N GLU A 28 13.95 -30.13 -27.01
CA GLU A 28 12.68 -30.19 -27.71
C GLU A 28 12.24 -28.75 -27.94
N ASP A 29 11.86 -28.51 -29.20
CA ASP A 29 11.38 -27.27 -29.78
C ASP A 29 10.06 -26.84 -29.11
N TYR A 30 10.14 -26.43 -27.82
CA TYR A 30 9.05 -25.77 -27.15
C TYR A 30 9.03 -24.32 -27.66
N THR A 31 8.13 -24.03 -28.62
CA THR A 31 7.64 -22.68 -28.78
C THR A 31 7.31 -22.16 -27.40
N ALA A 32 8.08 -21.16 -26.94
CA ALA A 32 7.83 -20.49 -25.66
C ALA A 32 6.35 -20.13 -25.66
N ALA A 33 5.59 -20.67 -24.73
CA ALA A 33 4.20 -20.30 -24.55
C ALA A 33 4.20 -18.79 -24.40
N GLU A 34 3.59 -18.08 -25.34
CA GLU A 34 3.46 -16.63 -25.25
C GLU A 34 2.87 -16.34 -23.89
N THR A 35 3.68 -15.69 -23.04
CA THR A 35 3.25 -15.35 -21.69
C THR A 35 2.06 -14.43 -21.86
N ALA A 36 0.86 -14.89 -21.51
CA ALA A 36 -0.34 -14.11 -21.65
C ALA A 36 -0.14 -12.77 -20.95
N THR A 37 -0.28 -11.69 -21.70
CA THR A 37 -0.07 -10.33 -21.21
C THR A 37 -1.42 -9.71 -20.90
N ALA A 38 -1.53 -9.09 -19.75
CA ALA A 38 -2.70 -8.33 -19.38
C ALA A 38 -2.80 -7.01 -20.19
N PRO A 39 -3.98 -6.36 -20.26
CA PRO A 39 -4.14 -5.10 -20.98
C PRO A 39 -3.16 -4.00 -20.57
N ASP A 40 -2.68 -4.02 -19.34
CA ASP A 40 -1.70 -3.09 -18.79
C ASP A 40 -0.23 -3.43 -19.14
N GLY A 41 -0.01 -4.44 -19.95
CA GLY A 41 1.33 -4.86 -20.41
C GLY A 41 2.12 -5.70 -19.40
N THR A 42 1.53 -6.03 -18.24
CA THR A 42 2.15 -6.94 -17.27
C THR A 42 1.78 -8.39 -17.57
N SER A 43 2.41 -9.36 -16.90
CA SER A 43 2.02 -10.77 -17.03
C SER A 43 0.59 -10.97 -16.54
N ALA A 44 -0.24 -11.68 -17.33
CA ALA A 44 -1.63 -11.97 -16.95
C ALA A 44 -1.73 -12.95 -15.78
N PHE A 45 -0.67 -13.72 -15.55
CA PHE A 45 -0.54 -14.67 -14.45
C PHE A 45 0.87 -14.62 -13.88
N GLY A 46 1.01 -14.88 -12.58
CA GLY A 46 2.31 -14.89 -11.93
C GLY A 46 2.30 -14.21 -10.57
N PHE A 47 3.39 -13.55 -10.25
CA PHE A 47 3.59 -12.83 -8.99
C PHE A 47 4.23 -11.47 -9.32
N GLU A 48 3.61 -10.40 -8.89
CA GLU A 48 4.03 -9.03 -9.18
C GLU A 48 4.37 -8.30 -7.87
N PRO A 49 5.62 -8.32 -7.43
CA PRO A 49 6.04 -7.52 -6.28
C PRO A 49 6.09 -6.04 -6.64
N TYR A 50 5.89 -5.19 -5.64
CA TYR A 50 5.97 -3.75 -5.82
C TYR A 50 6.42 -3.04 -4.56
N VAL A 51 6.95 -1.84 -4.77
CA VAL A 51 7.22 -0.86 -3.70
C VAL A 51 6.58 0.47 -4.07
N ALA A 52 6.13 1.22 -3.06
CA ALA A 52 5.59 2.56 -3.29
C ALA A 52 6.06 3.55 -2.23
N VAL A 53 6.07 4.82 -2.63
CA VAL A 53 6.21 5.96 -1.72
C VAL A 53 5.03 6.88 -1.96
N MET A 54 4.28 7.15 -0.88
CA MET A 54 3.06 7.95 -0.91
C MET A 54 3.20 9.13 0.03
N GLY A 55 2.55 10.24 -0.32
CA GLY A 55 2.34 11.36 0.58
C GLY A 55 0.85 11.58 0.78
N GLY A 56 0.43 11.99 1.97
CA GLY A 56 -0.98 12.20 2.25
C GLY A 56 -1.24 13.02 3.49
N HIS A 57 -2.51 13.30 3.69
CA HIS A 57 -2.99 14.01 4.86
C HIS A 57 -4.17 13.26 5.48
N ALA A 58 -4.04 12.88 6.76
CA ALA A 58 -5.11 12.23 7.50
C ALA A 58 -5.87 13.23 8.35
N MET A 59 -7.18 13.08 8.36
CA MET A 59 -8.12 13.85 9.17
C MET A 59 -9.01 12.86 9.93
N PHE A 60 -8.90 12.86 11.24
CA PHE A 60 -9.71 12.01 12.11
C PHE A 60 -10.94 12.77 12.62
N ASP A 61 -11.99 12.04 12.92
CA ASP A 61 -13.15 12.60 13.61
C ASP A 61 -12.83 12.94 15.05
N ARG A 62 -13.71 13.69 15.70
CA ARG A 62 -13.58 13.98 17.13
C ARG A 62 -13.72 12.70 17.95
N HIS A 63 -13.00 12.67 19.06
CA HIS A 63 -13.23 11.66 20.08
C HIS A 63 -14.73 11.60 20.46
N THR A 64 -15.29 10.40 20.42
CA THR A 64 -16.62 10.07 20.98
C THR A 64 -16.48 8.76 21.73
N GLU A 65 -17.30 8.56 22.78
CA GLU A 65 -17.32 7.28 23.47
C GLU A 65 -17.57 6.13 22.48
N GLY A 66 -16.70 5.14 22.46
CA GLY A 66 -16.76 4.00 21.54
C GLY A 66 -16.07 4.20 20.17
N ALA A 67 -15.57 5.39 19.84
CA ALA A 67 -14.85 5.59 18.58
C ALA A 67 -13.42 5.02 18.59
N GLY A 68 -12.86 4.74 19.75
CA GLY A 68 -11.49 4.26 19.92
C GLY A 68 -10.41 5.32 19.65
N ILE A 69 -10.78 6.49 19.12
CA ILE A 69 -9.85 7.59 18.88
C ILE A 69 -9.48 8.22 20.23
N PRO A 70 -8.19 8.37 20.60
CA PRO A 70 -7.79 8.99 21.85
C PRO A 70 -8.33 10.41 22.02
N LEU A 71 -8.55 10.83 23.25
CA LEU A 71 -8.92 12.21 23.53
C LEU A 71 -7.70 13.12 23.36
N LYS A 72 -7.77 14.08 22.46
CA LYS A 72 -6.74 15.09 22.31
C LYS A 72 -6.81 16.08 23.48
N ALA A 73 -5.65 16.47 24.05
CA ALA A 73 -5.57 17.32 25.23
C ALA A 73 -6.35 18.65 25.12
N ASN A 74 -6.49 19.18 23.92
CA ASN A 74 -7.26 20.42 23.64
C ASN A 74 -8.71 20.16 23.19
N GLY A 75 -9.17 18.89 23.21
CA GLY A 75 -10.50 18.50 22.73
C GLY A 75 -10.73 18.62 21.23
N GLY A 76 -9.66 18.85 20.46
CA GLY A 76 -9.70 18.97 19.00
C GLY A 76 -9.77 17.65 18.26
N LYS A 77 -9.69 17.73 16.94
CA LYS A 77 -9.51 16.59 16.05
C LYS A 77 -8.01 16.32 15.84
N TYR A 78 -7.65 15.06 15.62
CA TYR A 78 -6.31 14.72 15.13
C TYR A 78 -6.26 14.92 13.63
N SER A 79 -5.15 15.46 13.16
CA SER A 79 -4.83 15.55 11.74
C SER A 79 -3.33 15.59 11.54
N GLY A 80 -2.85 15.11 10.40
CA GLY A 80 -1.42 15.16 10.12
C GLY A 80 -1.09 14.83 8.68
N THR A 81 -0.02 15.44 8.21
CA THR A 81 0.60 15.12 6.91
C THR A 81 1.69 14.09 7.13
N MET A 82 1.77 13.10 6.25
CA MET A 82 2.69 11.98 6.37
C MET A 82 3.31 11.58 5.05
N VAL A 83 4.43 10.89 5.14
CA VAL A 83 5.04 10.13 4.04
C VAL A 83 4.99 8.66 4.43
N GLU A 84 4.53 7.82 3.51
CA GLU A 84 4.34 6.39 3.70
C GLU A 84 5.17 5.60 2.68
N GLY A 85 5.89 4.59 3.18
CA GLY A 85 6.50 3.54 2.38
C GLY A 85 5.62 2.30 2.37
N ILE A 86 5.45 1.69 1.22
CA ILE A 86 4.63 0.49 1.04
C ILE A 86 5.47 -0.58 0.34
N VAL A 87 5.33 -1.81 0.78
CA VAL A 87 5.83 -3.00 0.08
C VAL A 87 4.68 -3.98 -0.08
N GLY A 88 4.56 -4.59 -1.23
CA GLY A 88 3.46 -5.50 -1.48
C GLY A 88 3.69 -6.43 -2.67
N ALA A 89 2.71 -7.28 -2.90
CA ALA A 89 2.71 -8.16 -4.05
C ALA A 89 1.29 -8.44 -4.52
N ASN A 90 1.12 -8.54 -5.82
CA ASN A 90 -0.13 -8.95 -6.47
C ASN A 90 0.03 -10.33 -7.08
N ILE A 91 -1.08 -11.04 -7.14
CA ILE A 91 -1.26 -12.25 -7.94
C ILE A 91 -2.26 -11.88 -9.03
N PRO A 92 -1.79 -11.70 -10.28
CA PRO A 92 -2.69 -11.45 -11.40
C PRO A 92 -3.50 -12.71 -11.74
N LEU A 93 -4.77 -12.52 -12.00
CA LEU A 93 -5.74 -13.55 -12.35
C LEU A 93 -6.47 -13.13 -13.64
N GLY A 94 -5.72 -12.80 -14.67
CA GLY A 94 -6.24 -12.22 -15.91
C GLY A 94 -6.64 -10.75 -15.74
N PRO A 95 -7.92 -10.39 -15.94
CA PRO A 95 -8.36 -8.99 -15.83
C PRO A 95 -8.49 -8.51 -14.37
N VAL A 96 -8.46 -9.41 -13.41
CA VAL A 96 -8.54 -9.10 -11.99
C VAL A 96 -7.21 -9.44 -11.29
N PHE A 97 -7.02 -8.92 -10.09
CA PHE A 97 -5.90 -9.30 -9.24
C PHE A 97 -6.31 -9.32 -7.78
N VAL A 98 -5.55 -10.05 -6.99
CA VAL A 98 -5.57 -9.99 -5.53
C VAL A 98 -4.15 -9.74 -5.04
N GLY A 99 -4.00 -9.10 -3.89
CA GLY A 99 -2.67 -8.79 -3.37
C GLY A 99 -2.68 -8.52 -1.88
N VAL A 100 -1.47 -8.39 -1.35
CA VAL A 100 -1.23 -8.01 0.04
C VAL A 100 -0.19 -6.90 0.08
N GLU A 101 -0.32 -6.02 1.06
CA GLU A 101 0.66 -4.95 1.28
C GLU A 101 0.91 -4.71 2.77
N GLY A 102 2.13 -4.30 3.06
CA GLY A 102 2.51 -3.75 4.36
C GLY A 102 2.96 -2.31 4.18
N SER A 103 2.62 -1.45 5.12
CA SER A 103 2.95 -0.03 5.06
C SER A 103 3.52 0.49 6.37
N ALA A 104 4.36 1.53 6.25
CA ALA A 104 4.83 2.30 7.38
C ALA A 104 4.91 3.78 6.99
N ALA A 105 4.31 4.64 7.79
CA ALA A 105 4.27 6.08 7.56
C ALA A 105 4.86 6.84 8.73
N LYS A 106 5.54 7.95 8.41
CA LYS A 106 6.02 8.94 9.38
C LYS A 106 5.26 10.25 9.17
N GLY A 107 4.69 10.77 10.24
CA GLY A 107 4.16 12.13 10.24
C GLY A 107 5.28 13.15 10.08
N ILE A 108 5.05 14.11 9.21
CA ILE A 108 5.97 15.23 8.93
C ILE A 108 5.40 16.57 9.41
N ALA A 109 4.10 16.63 9.63
CA ALA A 109 3.41 17.78 10.23
C ALA A 109 2.07 17.37 10.81
N GLY A 110 1.67 18.00 11.91
CA GLY A 110 0.42 17.72 12.61
C GLY A 110 0.62 16.77 13.79
N ASP A 111 -0.37 15.97 14.09
CA ASP A 111 -0.52 15.23 15.35
C ASP A 111 -0.18 13.72 15.22
N ILE A 112 0.25 13.26 14.06
CA ILE A 112 0.57 11.86 13.79
C ILE A 112 2.10 11.70 13.90
N ASP A 113 2.55 10.77 14.73
CA ASP A 113 3.95 10.42 14.83
C ASP A 113 4.30 9.29 13.87
N TRP A 114 3.77 8.10 14.10
CA TRP A 114 3.96 6.92 13.27
C TRP A 114 2.65 6.20 12.99
N GLN A 115 2.59 5.61 11.80
CA GLN A 115 1.51 4.71 11.43
C GLN A 115 2.10 3.52 10.67
N TYR A 116 1.56 2.34 10.90
CA TYR A 116 1.93 1.13 10.17
C TYR A 116 0.74 0.22 10.03
N GLY A 117 0.73 -0.61 8.99
CA GLY A 117 -0.41 -1.46 8.71
C GLY A 117 -0.11 -2.61 7.78
N VAL A 118 -1.11 -3.49 7.69
CA VAL A 118 -1.15 -4.59 6.73
C VAL A 118 -2.54 -4.62 6.10
N ALA A 119 -2.60 -4.85 4.79
CA ALA A 119 -3.86 -4.90 4.06
C ALA A 119 -3.85 -5.94 2.95
N GLY A 120 -5.01 -6.51 2.68
CA GLY A 120 -5.33 -7.19 1.44
C GLY A 120 -5.89 -6.19 0.44
N ARG A 121 -5.63 -6.40 -0.84
CA ARG A 121 -6.23 -5.61 -1.91
C ARG A 121 -6.72 -6.49 -3.05
N ALA A 122 -7.77 -6.05 -3.73
CA ALA A 122 -8.30 -6.74 -4.89
C ALA A 122 -8.88 -5.70 -5.86
N GLY A 123 -8.76 -5.98 -7.15
CA GLY A 123 -9.20 -5.02 -8.14
C GLY A 123 -9.15 -5.53 -9.57
N PHE A 124 -9.25 -4.58 -10.47
CA PHE A 124 -9.30 -4.81 -11.92
C PHE A 124 -8.15 -4.07 -12.60
N ARG A 125 -7.67 -4.66 -13.67
CA ARG A 125 -6.79 -4.01 -14.64
C ARG A 125 -7.64 -3.16 -15.58
N ALA A 126 -7.25 -1.90 -15.77
CA ALA A 126 -7.99 -0.92 -16.55
C ALA A 126 -7.05 -0.19 -17.51
N GLY A 127 -7.41 -0.17 -18.80
CA GLY A 127 -6.56 0.42 -19.84
C GLY A 127 -5.27 -0.36 -20.08
N ASP A 128 -4.26 0.32 -20.58
CA ASP A 128 -2.98 -0.30 -20.98
C ASP A 128 -2.01 -0.47 -19.80
N SER A 129 -2.20 0.24 -18.70
CA SER A 129 -1.29 0.19 -17.55
C SER A 129 -1.97 0.56 -16.22
N GLY A 130 -3.28 0.63 -16.19
CA GLY A 130 -4.05 1.07 -15.04
C GLY A 130 -4.50 -0.07 -14.13
N LEU A 131 -4.64 0.22 -12.85
CA LEU A 131 -5.30 -0.63 -11.85
C LEU A 131 -6.35 0.18 -11.10
N VAL A 132 -7.49 -0.43 -10.81
CA VAL A 132 -8.52 0.11 -9.89
C VAL A 132 -8.79 -0.95 -8.84
N TYR A 133 -8.71 -0.58 -7.57
CA TYR A 133 -8.80 -1.57 -6.49
C TYR A 133 -9.45 -1.03 -5.23
N GLY A 134 -9.98 -1.97 -4.46
CA GLY A 134 -10.31 -1.79 -3.05
C GLY A 134 -9.26 -2.45 -2.16
N LYS A 135 -9.05 -1.91 -0.97
CA LYS A 135 -8.23 -2.53 0.07
C LYS A 135 -8.96 -2.60 1.41
N TYR A 136 -8.61 -3.60 2.18
CA TYR A 136 -9.06 -3.79 3.54
C TYR A 136 -7.91 -4.34 4.38
N GLY A 137 -7.77 -3.81 5.58
CA GLY A 137 -6.69 -4.24 6.46
C GLY A 137 -6.82 -3.71 7.87
N ARG A 138 -5.71 -3.73 8.58
CA ARG A 138 -5.57 -3.22 9.94
C ARG A 138 -4.41 -2.25 10.00
N GLU A 139 -4.63 -1.11 10.62
CA GLU A 139 -3.61 -0.09 10.83
C GLU A 139 -3.49 0.28 12.31
N TRP A 140 -2.30 0.64 12.71
CA TRP A 140 -1.92 1.14 14.03
C TRP A 140 -1.35 2.53 13.88
N VAL A 141 -1.90 3.48 14.62
CA VAL A 141 -1.55 4.91 14.55
C VAL A 141 -1.09 5.36 15.93
N ASN A 142 0.09 5.97 15.98
CA ASN A 142 0.62 6.61 17.16
C ASN A 142 0.51 8.12 16.99
N PHE A 143 -0.16 8.77 17.94
CA PHE A 143 -0.34 10.21 17.94
C PHE A 143 0.70 10.91 18.81
N ASP A 144 1.08 12.12 18.38
CA ASP A 144 1.80 13.08 19.20
C ASP A 144 0.82 13.73 20.20
N ASP A 145 1.26 13.90 21.45
CA ASP A 145 0.54 14.64 22.48
C ASP A 145 -0.88 14.11 22.85
N PRO A 146 -1.03 12.80 23.08
CA PRO A 146 -2.28 12.28 23.64
C PRO A 146 -2.43 12.67 25.11
N THR A 147 -3.66 12.60 25.63
CA THR A 147 -3.89 12.68 27.08
C THR A 147 -3.11 11.55 27.78
N PRO A 148 -2.47 11.80 28.95
CA PRO A 148 -1.68 10.79 29.62
C PRO A 148 -2.44 9.48 29.82
N GLY A 149 -1.96 8.39 29.21
CA GLY A 149 -2.49 7.03 29.34
C GLY A 149 -3.00 6.39 28.06
N ASP A 150 -3.21 7.14 26.97
CA ASP A 150 -3.80 6.60 25.73
C ASP A 150 -3.12 7.19 24.50
N SER A 151 -2.11 6.51 23.98
CA SER A 151 -1.32 7.00 22.84
C SER A 151 -1.55 6.25 21.54
N ASP A 152 -2.14 5.04 21.61
CA ASP A 152 -2.18 4.14 20.48
C ASP A 152 -3.62 3.93 20.02
N TYR A 153 -3.82 4.10 18.73
CA TYR A 153 -5.08 3.83 18.05
C TYR A 153 -4.88 2.70 17.05
N SER A 154 -5.81 1.78 16.99
CA SER A 154 -5.79 0.76 15.95
C SER A 154 -7.20 0.46 15.49
N ASP A 155 -7.38 0.42 14.19
CA ASP A 155 -8.69 0.14 13.61
C ASP A 155 -8.54 -0.52 12.23
N ASP A 156 -9.67 -1.00 11.72
CA ASP A 156 -9.75 -1.51 10.39
C ASP A 156 -9.66 -0.37 9.38
N VAL A 157 -8.86 -0.57 8.34
CA VAL A 157 -8.72 0.38 7.25
C VAL A 157 -9.43 -0.13 6.01
N TYR A 158 -10.19 0.75 5.40
CA TYR A 158 -10.81 0.55 4.09
C TYR A 158 -10.24 1.58 3.13
N GLY A 159 -9.93 1.18 1.91
CA GLY A 159 -9.37 2.07 0.91
C GLY A 159 -9.89 1.79 -0.49
N LEU A 160 -9.91 2.83 -1.30
CA LEU A 160 -10.08 2.76 -2.74
C LEU A 160 -8.87 3.41 -3.39
N GLY A 161 -8.34 2.78 -4.42
CA GLY A 161 -7.17 3.28 -5.10
C GLY A 161 -7.20 3.09 -6.60
N VAL A 162 -6.43 3.93 -7.27
CA VAL A 162 -6.15 3.82 -8.69
C VAL A 162 -4.65 3.93 -8.91
N GLU A 163 -4.13 3.12 -9.81
CA GLU A 163 -2.79 3.26 -10.35
C GLU A 163 -2.88 3.56 -11.83
N VAL A 164 -2.08 4.51 -12.29
CA VAL A 164 -2.08 4.95 -13.70
C VAL A 164 -0.65 4.91 -14.19
N GLY A 165 -0.43 4.13 -15.23
CA GLY A 165 0.88 4.04 -15.86
C GLY A 165 1.16 5.21 -16.80
N PRO A 166 2.43 5.42 -17.16
CA PRO A 166 2.84 6.52 -18.03
C PRO A 166 2.17 6.51 -19.39
N LYS A 167 1.81 5.33 -19.90
CA LYS A 167 1.12 5.18 -21.21
C LYS A 167 -0.27 5.80 -21.18
N ASP A 168 -1.02 5.62 -20.08
CA ASP A 168 -2.39 6.12 -19.96
C ASP A 168 -2.46 7.65 -19.80
N ILE A 169 -1.38 8.27 -19.31
CA ILE A 169 -1.28 9.73 -19.16
C ILE A 169 -0.45 10.41 -20.26
N GLY A 170 -0.16 9.69 -21.34
CA GLY A 170 0.57 10.25 -22.50
C GLY A 170 2.08 10.39 -22.31
N LEU A 171 2.66 9.85 -21.24
CA LEU A 171 4.08 9.90 -20.93
C LEU A 171 4.86 8.64 -21.33
N GLY A 172 4.27 7.75 -22.11
CA GLY A 172 4.85 6.48 -22.50
C GLY A 172 6.20 6.57 -23.24
N GLY A 173 6.49 7.71 -23.87
CA GLY A 173 7.78 7.95 -24.50
C GLY A 173 8.95 8.23 -23.56
N ILE A 174 8.66 8.58 -22.29
CA ILE A 174 9.70 8.95 -21.32
C ILE A 174 10.14 7.75 -20.48
N THR A 175 9.22 6.87 -20.11
CA THR A 175 9.49 5.76 -19.19
C THR A 175 9.44 4.37 -19.82
N GLY A 176 9.04 4.28 -21.09
CA GLY A 176 8.96 3.00 -21.82
C GLY A 176 8.01 2.00 -21.12
N ASN A 177 8.45 0.76 -21.02
CA ASN A 177 7.75 -0.31 -20.30
C ASN A 177 8.18 -0.39 -18.82
N SER A 178 8.56 0.73 -18.20
CA SER A 178 8.93 0.74 -16.79
C SER A 178 7.70 0.40 -15.95
N GLY A 179 7.88 -0.41 -14.91
CA GLY A 179 6.84 -0.73 -13.93
C GLY A 179 6.40 0.44 -13.04
N VAL A 180 6.82 1.69 -13.37
CA VAL A 180 6.51 2.89 -12.59
C VAL A 180 5.12 3.40 -12.92
N ARG A 181 4.28 3.62 -11.90
CA ARG A 181 2.93 4.15 -12.02
C ARG A 181 2.69 5.25 -10.99
N LEU A 182 1.76 6.15 -11.28
CA LEU A 182 1.19 7.05 -10.28
C LEU A 182 0.08 6.31 -9.53
N ARG A 183 0.06 6.46 -8.21
CA ARG A 183 -0.95 5.87 -7.33
C ARG A 183 -1.69 6.96 -6.58
N LEU A 184 -3.02 6.90 -6.61
CA LEU A 184 -3.90 7.74 -5.81
C LEU A 184 -4.78 6.83 -4.96
N GLU A 185 -4.91 7.15 -3.68
CA GLU A 185 -5.73 6.42 -2.73
C GLU A 185 -6.56 7.35 -1.86
N ALA A 186 -7.72 6.87 -1.47
CA ALA A 186 -8.51 7.43 -0.39
C ALA A 186 -8.78 6.33 0.64
N ASN A 187 -8.29 6.51 1.85
CA ASN A 187 -8.40 5.56 2.95
C ASN A 187 -9.26 6.12 4.09
N THR A 188 -9.89 5.23 4.84
CA THR A 188 -10.65 5.56 6.05
C THR A 188 -10.45 4.48 7.10
N HIS A 189 -10.36 4.87 8.38
CA HIS A 189 -10.34 3.97 9.52
C HIS A 189 -11.76 3.83 10.05
N ASP A 190 -12.40 2.71 9.74
CA ASP A 190 -13.78 2.40 10.13
C ASP A 190 -14.74 3.60 9.96
N PHE A 191 -14.57 4.34 8.84
CA PHE A 191 -15.34 5.55 8.51
C PHE A 191 -15.21 6.70 9.51
N LYS A 192 -14.24 6.67 10.41
CA LYS A 192 -13.95 7.70 11.43
C LYS A 192 -12.82 8.65 11.01
N SER A 193 -12.28 8.48 9.82
CA SER A 193 -11.23 9.33 9.25
C SER A 193 -11.33 9.39 7.75
N ILE A 194 -10.66 10.36 7.15
CA ILE A 194 -10.40 10.38 5.72
C ILE A 194 -8.92 10.69 5.49
N ARG A 195 -8.28 9.92 4.60
CA ARG A 195 -6.87 10.06 4.27
C ARG A 195 -6.67 9.95 2.76
N PRO A 196 -6.74 11.07 2.01
CA PRO A 196 -6.30 11.12 0.64
C PRO A 196 -4.78 11.00 0.56
N MET A 197 -4.29 10.20 -0.37
CA MET A 197 -2.88 9.94 -0.59
C MET A 197 -2.56 9.92 -2.08
N GLY A 198 -1.35 10.33 -2.42
CA GLY A 198 -0.82 10.25 -3.78
C GLY A 198 0.67 9.95 -3.77
N GLY A 199 1.14 9.24 -4.77
CA GLY A 199 2.55 8.86 -4.83
C GLY A 199 2.91 8.06 -6.07
N VAL A 200 4.05 7.40 -5.97
CA VAL A 200 4.63 6.61 -7.05
C VAL A 200 4.80 5.18 -6.57
N VAL A 201 4.43 4.24 -7.42
CA VAL A 201 4.62 2.80 -7.23
C VAL A 201 5.48 2.24 -8.36
N MET A 202 6.34 1.30 -8.01
CA MET A 202 7.17 0.55 -8.96
C MET A 202 6.85 -0.94 -8.83
N HIS A 203 6.39 -1.54 -9.91
CA HIS A 203 6.16 -2.97 -10.05
C HIS A 203 7.37 -3.65 -10.71
N PHE A 204 7.66 -4.89 -10.32
CA PHE A 204 8.79 -5.69 -10.79
C PHE A 204 8.34 -6.98 -11.46
#